data_2ac866f532f74339e9a90031e343deca
#
_entry.id   2ac866f532f74339e9a90031e343deca
#
_cell.length_a   1.000
_cell.length_b   1.000
_cell.length_c   1.000
_cell.angle_alpha   90.00
_cell.angle_beta   90.00
_cell.angle_gamma   90.00
#
_symmetry.space_group_name_H-M   'P 1'
#
loop_
_entity.id
_entity.type
_entity.pdbx_description
1 polymer ?
#
loop_
_entity_poly.entity_id
_entity_poly.type
_entity_poly.pdbx_seq_one_letter_code
_entity_poly.pdbx_strand_id
1 'polypeptide(L)'
;MTDVIDPAQVEAGVRHWLERAVIGLNLCPFAKAVYVKQQVRIVISDASTERALLEELGEELALLRDTPADEIDTTLLVHPQVLGDFLDYNDFLGDADALVEAMYLDGVLQVASFHPQYQFSGSEPDDADNLTNRAPYPILHLLREASIDRAVAAYPDPDAIIERNIATVRELGFAGWDKLLKSPPLGD
;
A
#
# COMPACT_ATOMS: atom_id res chain seq x y z
N MET A 1 -24.11 1.26 17.42
CA MET A 1 -24.23 0.44 16.20
C MET A 1 -22.84 0.47 15.57
N THR A 2 -22.08 -0.60 15.71
CA THR A 2 -20.83 -0.78 14.98
C THR A 2 -21.22 -0.89 13.50
N ASP A 3 -20.84 0.09 12.70
CA ASP A 3 -21.00 -0.01 11.25
C ASP A 3 -20.28 -1.30 10.81
N VAL A 4 -21.06 -2.23 10.27
CA VAL A 4 -20.50 -3.47 9.71
C VAL A 4 -19.72 -3.06 8.47
N ILE A 5 -18.39 -3.23 8.56
CA ILE A 5 -17.50 -2.97 7.42
C ILE A 5 -17.82 -3.99 6.34
N ASP A 6 -18.23 -3.50 5.17
CA ASP A 6 -18.46 -4.34 4.00
C ASP A 6 -17.14 -4.56 3.24
N PRO A 7 -16.60 -5.78 3.23
CA PRO A 7 -15.33 -6.07 2.54
C PRO A 7 -15.35 -5.70 1.05
N ALA A 8 -16.49 -5.82 0.39
CA ALA A 8 -16.62 -5.48 -1.03
C ALA A 8 -16.49 -3.96 -1.27
N GLN A 9 -17.02 -3.14 -0.35
CA GLN A 9 -16.84 -1.69 -0.42
C GLN A 9 -15.40 -1.28 -0.12
N VAL A 10 -14.74 -1.94 0.83
CA VAL A 10 -13.33 -1.70 1.14
C VAL A 10 -12.46 -2.02 -0.07
N GLU A 11 -12.66 -3.20 -0.69
CA GLU A 11 -11.91 -3.58 -1.88
C GLU A 11 -12.14 -2.61 -3.04
N ALA A 12 -13.38 -2.21 -3.29
CA ALA A 12 -13.71 -1.23 -4.32
C ALA A 12 -13.01 0.12 -4.06
N GLY A 13 -12.97 0.58 -2.81
CA GLY A 13 -12.23 1.79 -2.42
C GLY A 13 -10.74 1.69 -2.65
N VAL A 14 -10.13 0.55 -2.35
CA VAL A 14 -8.68 0.30 -2.58
C VAL A 14 -8.38 0.25 -4.08
N ARG A 15 -9.20 -0.44 -4.88
CA ARG A 15 -9.04 -0.48 -6.35
C ARG A 15 -9.15 0.91 -6.95
N HIS A 16 -10.13 1.69 -6.51
CA HIS A 16 -10.31 3.07 -6.95
C HIS A 16 -9.09 3.95 -6.63
N TRP A 17 -8.54 3.83 -5.42
CA TRP A 17 -7.31 4.51 -5.04
C TRP A 17 -6.11 4.07 -5.90
N LEU A 18 -5.94 2.76 -6.15
CA LEU A 18 -4.88 2.27 -7.03
C LEU A 18 -5.00 2.87 -8.44
N GLU A 19 -6.20 2.87 -9.02
CA GLU A 19 -6.43 3.33 -10.38
C GLU A 19 -6.31 4.86 -10.51
N ARG A 20 -6.83 5.61 -9.54
CA ARG A 20 -6.88 7.07 -9.60
C ARG A 20 -5.61 7.75 -9.10
N ALA A 21 -5.09 7.29 -7.98
CA ALA A 21 -3.92 7.91 -7.36
C ALA A 21 -2.63 7.21 -7.78
N VAL A 22 -2.45 5.93 -7.44
CA VAL A 22 -1.16 5.25 -7.63
C VAL A 22 -0.79 5.15 -9.11
N ILE A 23 -1.73 4.69 -9.94
CA ILE A 23 -1.54 4.54 -11.40
C ILE A 23 -1.85 5.85 -12.13
N GLY A 24 -2.99 6.48 -11.79
CA GLY A 24 -3.47 7.67 -12.48
C GLY A 24 -2.53 8.88 -12.37
N LEU A 25 -1.95 9.11 -11.20
CA LEU A 25 -0.91 10.13 -10.99
C LEU A 25 0.51 9.60 -11.26
N ASN A 26 0.63 8.34 -11.64
CA ASN A 26 1.91 7.67 -11.85
C ASN A 26 2.86 7.77 -10.64
N LEU A 27 2.31 7.65 -9.43
CA LEU A 27 3.11 7.65 -8.20
C LEU A 27 4.03 6.44 -8.11
N CYS A 28 3.59 5.30 -8.67
CA CYS A 28 4.41 4.12 -8.85
C CYS A 28 4.38 3.71 -10.33
N PRO A 29 5.45 3.95 -11.10
CA PRO A 29 5.48 3.64 -12.54
C PRO A 29 5.40 2.14 -12.85
N PHE A 30 5.61 1.30 -11.82
CA PHE A 30 5.60 -0.16 -11.96
C PHE A 30 4.22 -0.79 -11.68
N ALA A 31 3.35 -0.08 -10.95
CA ALA A 31 2.06 -0.58 -10.50
C ALA A 31 1.12 -0.98 -11.65
N LYS A 32 1.08 -0.19 -12.72
CA LYS A 32 0.18 -0.43 -13.85
C LYS A 32 0.38 -1.80 -14.49
N ALA A 33 1.64 -2.21 -14.68
CA ALA A 33 1.94 -3.45 -15.37
C ALA A 33 1.45 -4.69 -14.62
N VAL A 34 1.68 -4.75 -13.31
CA VAL A 34 1.23 -5.87 -12.46
C VAL A 34 -0.28 -5.82 -12.22
N TYR A 35 -0.86 -4.62 -12.15
CA TYR A 35 -2.31 -4.45 -11.99
C TYR A 35 -3.09 -4.95 -13.21
N VAL A 36 -2.71 -4.56 -14.41
CA VAL A 36 -3.34 -5.00 -15.67
C VAL A 36 -3.20 -6.52 -15.88
N LYS A 37 -2.08 -7.10 -15.44
CA LYS A 37 -1.86 -8.56 -15.49
C LYS A 37 -2.59 -9.32 -14.38
N GLN A 38 -3.33 -8.65 -13.51
CA GLN A 38 -4.03 -9.26 -12.37
C GLN A 38 -3.10 -9.97 -11.37
N GLN A 39 -1.88 -9.47 -11.24
CA GLN A 39 -0.84 -9.98 -10.33
C GLN A 39 -0.82 -9.28 -8.96
N VAL A 40 -1.78 -8.40 -8.70
CA VAL A 40 -1.98 -7.72 -7.42
C VAL A 40 -3.05 -8.46 -6.63
N ARG A 41 -2.65 -9.09 -5.52
CA ARG A 41 -3.58 -9.70 -4.58
C ARG A 41 -4.05 -8.63 -3.57
N ILE A 42 -5.36 -8.47 -3.41
CA ILE A 42 -5.97 -7.61 -2.40
C ILE A 42 -6.68 -8.49 -1.39
N VAL A 43 -6.29 -8.38 -0.12
CA VAL A 43 -6.88 -9.12 1.00
C VAL A 43 -7.49 -8.12 1.97
N ILE A 44 -8.76 -8.29 2.28
CA ILE A 44 -9.45 -7.49 3.30
C ILE A 44 -9.47 -8.30 4.59
N SER A 45 -8.66 -7.87 5.54
CA SER A 45 -8.52 -8.50 6.85
C SER A 45 -9.77 -8.26 7.70
N ASP A 46 -10.20 -9.28 8.43
CA ASP A 46 -11.19 -9.18 9.49
C ASP A 46 -10.56 -9.09 10.89
N ALA A 47 -9.22 -9.03 10.96
CA ALA A 47 -8.49 -8.89 12.21
C ALA A 47 -8.93 -7.63 12.96
N SER A 48 -9.27 -7.80 14.24
CA SER A 48 -9.65 -6.74 15.15
C SER A 48 -8.62 -6.50 16.26
N THR A 49 -7.50 -7.21 16.21
CA THR A 49 -6.36 -7.08 17.13
C THR A 49 -5.05 -7.13 16.34
N GLU A 50 -4.03 -6.45 16.86
CA GLU A 50 -2.68 -6.46 16.27
C GLU A 50 -2.10 -7.88 16.18
N ARG A 51 -2.35 -8.71 17.18
CA ARG A 51 -1.91 -10.10 17.18
C ARG A 51 -2.53 -10.90 16.03
N ALA A 52 -3.84 -10.77 15.81
CA ALA A 52 -4.52 -11.46 14.72
C ALA A 52 -4.01 -10.95 13.36
N LEU A 53 -3.78 -9.63 13.23
CA LEU A 53 -3.18 -9.05 12.02
C LEU A 53 -1.76 -9.57 11.78
N LEU A 54 -0.95 -9.71 12.83
CA LEU A 54 0.42 -10.22 12.71
C LEU A 54 0.44 -11.71 12.27
N GLU A 55 -0.49 -12.51 12.78
CA GLU A 55 -0.68 -13.91 12.37
C GLU A 55 -1.08 -13.99 10.89
N GLU A 56 -2.06 -13.18 10.46
CA GLU A 56 -2.49 -13.09 9.06
C GLU A 56 -1.39 -12.57 8.12
N LEU A 57 -0.60 -11.58 8.57
CA LEU A 57 0.57 -11.10 7.83
C LEU A 57 1.57 -12.24 7.57
N GLY A 58 1.81 -13.09 8.56
CA GLY A 58 2.68 -14.26 8.42
C GLY A 58 2.16 -15.26 7.37
N GLU A 59 0.85 -15.50 7.34
CA GLU A 59 0.21 -16.36 6.35
C GLU A 59 0.33 -15.78 4.93
N GLU A 60 0.09 -14.47 4.75
CA GLU A 60 0.19 -13.79 3.46
C GLU A 60 1.65 -13.69 2.98
N LEU A 61 2.61 -13.48 3.87
CA LEU A 61 4.04 -13.54 3.54
C LEU A 61 4.45 -14.93 3.05
N ALA A 62 4.01 -16.00 3.73
CA ALA A 62 4.27 -17.36 3.31
C ALA A 62 3.62 -17.67 1.95
N LEU A 63 2.37 -17.26 1.75
CA LEU A 63 1.67 -17.43 0.49
C LEU A 63 2.39 -16.69 -0.65
N LEU A 64 2.80 -15.44 -0.44
CA LEU A 64 3.52 -14.67 -1.45
C LEU A 64 4.87 -15.31 -1.78
N ARG A 65 5.62 -15.79 -0.77
CA ARG A 65 6.89 -16.51 -0.99
C ARG A 65 6.71 -17.75 -1.87
N ASP A 66 5.66 -18.53 -1.62
CA ASP A 66 5.44 -19.84 -2.23
C ASP A 66 4.70 -19.78 -3.58
N THR A 67 4.16 -18.61 -3.93
CA THR A 67 3.45 -18.38 -5.21
C THR A 67 4.38 -17.77 -6.25
N PRO A 68 4.37 -18.21 -7.52
CA PRO A 68 5.13 -17.57 -8.59
C PRO A 68 4.76 -16.09 -8.81
N ALA A 69 5.75 -15.25 -9.17
CA ALA A 69 5.54 -13.82 -9.37
C ALA A 69 4.63 -13.49 -10.58
N ASP A 70 4.52 -14.38 -11.53
CA ASP A 70 3.61 -14.26 -12.68
C ASP A 70 2.15 -14.58 -12.33
N GLU A 71 1.89 -15.15 -11.15
CA GLU A 71 0.55 -15.33 -10.58
C GLU A 71 0.25 -14.22 -9.58
N ILE A 72 1.11 -14.02 -8.56
CA ILE A 72 1.00 -12.94 -7.56
C ILE A 72 2.36 -12.27 -7.41
N ASP A 73 2.47 -11.05 -7.93
CA ASP A 73 3.70 -10.26 -7.79
C ASP A 73 3.75 -9.49 -6.46
N THR A 74 2.60 -9.03 -5.99
CA THR A 74 2.47 -8.23 -4.77
C THR A 74 1.13 -8.43 -4.07
N THR A 75 1.10 -8.22 -2.75
CA THR A 75 -0.12 -8.34 -1.93
C THR A 75 -0.37 -7.03 -1.16
N LEU A 76 -1.61 -6.57 -1.18
CA LEU A 76 -2.12 -5.50 -0.32
C LEU A 76 -2.97 -6.14 0.79
N LEU A 77 -2.44 -6.19 2.01
CA LEU A 77 -3.19 -6.61 3.19
C LEU A 77 -3.84 -5.38 3.82
N VAL A 78 -5.13 -5.23 3.57
CA VAL A 78 -5.95 -4.09 4.02
C VAL A 78 -6.63 -4.45 5.34
N HIS A 79 -6.43 -3.66 6.40
CA HIS A 79 -6.92 -3.98 7.74
C HIS A 79 -7.77 -2.86 8.36
N PRO A 80 -9.03 -2.70 7.90
CA PRO A 80 -9.86 -1.55 8.24
C PRO A 80 -10.32 -1.51 9.69
N GLN A 81 -10.17 -2.59 10.47
CA GLN A 81 -10.69 -2.72 11.83
C GLN A 81 -9.63 -2.57 12.92
N VAL A 82 -8.36 -2.50 12.56
CA VAL A 82 -7.23 -2.44 13.50
C VAL A 82 -6.18 -1.45 13.02
N LEU A 83 -5.48 -0.81 13.96
CA LEU A 83 -4.43 0.19 13.67
C LEU A 83 -4.97 1.40 12.87
N GLY A 84 -6.16 1.89 13.25
CA GLY A 84 -6.73 3.10 12.67
C GLY A 84 -6.01 4.39 13.09
N ASP A 85 -5.30 4.39 14.24
CA ASP A 85 -4.36 5.44 14.63
C ASP A 85 -3.02 5.25 13.92
N PHE A 86 -2.46 6.34 13.39
CA PHE A 86 -1.21 6.25 12.62
C PHE A 86 0.01 5.93 13.48
N LEU A 87 0.07 6.39 14.73
CA LEU A 87 1.22 6.11 15.60
C LEU A 87 1.23 4.63 16.01
N ASP A 88 0.07 4.06 16.37
CA ASP A 88 -0.06 2.64 16.66
C ASP A 88 0.32 1.79 15.41
N TYR A 89 -0.13 2.23 14.23
CA TYR A 89 0.24 1.59 12.95
C TYR A 89 1.75 1.66 12.70
N ASN A 90 2.36 2.81 12.92
CA ASN A 90 3.80 3.01 12.73
C ASN A 90 4.63 2.14 13.69
N ASP A 91 4.20 2.01 14.94
CA ASP A 91 4.87 1.14 15.92
C ASP A 91 4.75 -0.35 15.52
N PHE A 92 3.60 -0.76 15.00
CA PHE A 92 3.37 -2.12 14.48
C PHE A 92 4.29 -2.49 13.30
N LEU A 93 4.77 -1.53 12.51
CA LEU A 93 5.71 -1.81 11.43
C LEU A 93 7.01 -2.47 11.93
N GLY A 94 7.43 -2.17 13.16
CA GLY A 94 8.56 -2.84 13.79
C GLY A 94 8.31 -4.34 14.01
N ASP A 95 7.07 -4.71 14.43
CA ASP A 95 6.68 -6.11 14.58
C ASP A 95 6.56 -6.81 13.21
N ALA A 96 6.07 -6.11 12.19
CA ALA A 96 6.02 -6.62 10.82
C ALA A 96 7.43 -6.92 10.27
N ASP A 97 8.38 -6.02 10.45
CA ASP A 97 9.77 -6.21 10.04
C ASP A 97 10.43 -7.37 10.81
N ALA A 98 10.22 -7.45 12.13
CA ALA A 98 10.70 -8.56 12.94
C ALA A 98 10.14 -9.92 12.50
N LEU A 99 8.87 -9.95 12.05
CA LEU A 99 8.27 -11.15 11.48
C LEU A 99 8.93 -11.57 10.18
N VAL A 100 9.21 -10.63 9.27
CA VAL A 100 9.93 -10.89 8.01
C VAL A 100 11.30 -11.52 8.30
N GLU A 101 12.06 -10.96 9.26
CA GLU A 101 13.34 -11.52 9.70
C GLU A 101 13.18 -12.92 10.31
N ALA A 102 12.23 -13.12 11.22
CA ALA A 102 11.97 -14.40 11.88
C ALA A 102 11.56 -15.50 10.89
N MET A 103 10.92 -15.14 9.78
CA MET A 103 10.58 -16.05 8.69
C MET A 103 11.73 -16.28 7.68
N TYR A 104 12.90 -15.69 7.90
CA TYR A 104 14.05 -15.72 6.96
C TYR A 104 13.71 -15.16 5.58
N LEU A 105 12.89 -14.12 5.53
CA LEU A 105 12.45 -13.46 4.29
C LEU A 105 13.17 -12.12 4.05
N ASP A 106 14.10 -11.74 4.91
CA ASP A 106 14.97 -10.58 4.72
C ASP A 106 15.72 -10.70 3.39
N GLY A 107 15.68 -9.63 2.56
CA GLY A 107 16.23 -9.65 1.20
C GLY A 107 15.39 -10.44 0.17
N VAL A 108 14.25 -11.02 0.56
CA VAL A 108 13.33 -11.75 -0.33
C VAL A 108 12.00 -11.00 -0.46
N LEU A 109 11.41 -10.63 0.66
CA LEU A 109 10.17 -9.85 0.75
C LEU A 109 10.38 -8.64 1.67
N GLN A 110 9.63 -7.58 1.42
CA GLN A 110 9.54 -6.42 2.30
C GLN A 110 8.09 -5.97 2.47
N VAL A 111 7.83 -5.24 3.55
CA VAL A 111 6.54 -4.63 3.84
C VAL A 111 6.66 -3.11 3.71
N ALA A 112 5.92 -2.54 2.76
CA ALA A 112 5.75 -1.10 2.64
C ALA A 112 4.45 -0.66 3.30
N SER A 113 4.34 0.63 3.62
CA SER A 113 3.30 1.17 4.48
C SER A 113 2.45 2.22 3.77
N PHE A 114 1.10 2.08 3.90
CA PHE A 114 0.12 3.09 3.52
C PHE A 114 -0.91 3.23 4.63
N HIS A 115 -1.32 4.46 4.90
CA HIS A 115 -2.29 4.74 5.96
C HIS A 115 -3.09 6.01 5.64
N PRO A 116 -4.39 6.12 6.04
CA PRO A 116 -5.17 7.34 5.80
C PRO A 116 -4.57 8.61 6.39
N GLN A 117 -3.82 8.49 7.48
CA GLN A 117 -3.17 9.59 8.19
C GLN A 117 -1.64 9.51 8.11
N TYR A 118 -1.10 8.88 7.06
CA TYR A 118 0.35 8.73 6.91
C TYR A 118 1.07 10.07 7.04
N GLN A 119 2.15 10.07 7.81
CA GLN A 119 3.00 11.23 8.03
C GLN A 119 4.47 10.82 8.02
N PHE A 120 5.26 11.44 7.16
CA PHE A 120 6.70 11.24 7.16
C PHE A 120 7.35 11.84 8.40
N SER A 121 8.44 11.24 8.87
CA SER A 121 9.24 11.80 9.95
C SER A 121 9.75 13.19 9.58
N GLY A 122 9.51 14.15 10.47
CA GLY A 122 9.92 15.55 10.27
C GLY A 122 8.98 16.37 9.39
N SER A 123 7.86 15.81 8.92
CA SER A 123 6.79 16.57 8.26
C SER A 123 5.68 16.97 9.23
N GLU A 124 4.87 17.94 8.83
CA GLU A 124 3.63 18.27 9.52
C GLU A 124 2.45 17.45 8.95
N PRO A 125 1.36 17.23 9.72
CA PRO A 125 0.21 16.43 9.25
C PRO A 125 -0.44 16.93 7.96
N ASP A 126 -0.35 18.23 7.69
CA ASP A 126 -0.91 18.92 6.52
C ASP A 126 0.11 19.14 5.39
N ASP A 127 1.31 18.58 5.52
CA ASP A 127 2.27 18.56 4.40
C ASP A 127 1.77 17.67 3.27
N ALA A 128 1.66 18.23 2.06
CA ALA A 128 1.16 17.52 0.90
C ALA A 128 2.03 16.30 0.51
N ASP A 129 3.31 16.31 0.88
CA ASP A 129 4.23 15.19 0.63
C ASP A 129 3.73 13.88 1.23
N ASN A 130 3.01 13.94 2.36
CA ASN A 130 2.41 12.78 3.03
C ASN A 130 1.40 12.04 2.14
N LEU A 131 0.80 12.72 1.17
CA LEU A 131 -0.19 12.15 0.25
C LEU A 131 0.38 10.99 -0.59
N THR A 132 1.69 10.96 -0.82
CA THR A 132 2.33 9.87 -1.57
C THR A 132 2.12 8.49 -0.94
N ASN A 133 1.95 8.44 0.40
CA ASN A 133 1.74 7.20 1.16
C ASN A 133 0.36 7.15 1.84
N ARG A 134 -0.54 8.07 1.53
CA ARG A 134 -1.92 8.01 2.01
C ARG A 134 -2.77 7.11 1.14
N ALA A 135 -3.56 6.27 1.81
CA ALA A 135 -4.51 5.34 1.22
C ALA A 135 -5.86 5.45 1.95
N PRO A 136 -6.97 4.94 1.39
CA PRO A 136 -8.28 5.03 2.03
C PRO A 136 -8.42 4.24 3.33
N TYR A 137 -7.57 3.24 3.52
CA TYR A 137 -7.51 2.36 4.70
C TYR A 137 -6.06 2.10 5.09
N PRO A 138 -5.79 1.63 6.33
CA PRO A 138 -4.48 1.11 6.68
C PRO A 138 -4.14 -0.13 5.85
N ILE A 139 -2.95 -0.17 5.25
CA ILE A 139 -2.50 -1.24 4.34
C ILE A 139 -1.07 -1.62 4.66
N LEU A 140 -0.81 -2.91 4.77
CA LEU A 140 0.52 -3.49 4.71
C LEU A 140 0.74 -4.00 3.28
N HIS A 141 1.71 -3.43 2.58
CA HIS A 141 1.99 -3.75 1.19
C HIS A 141 3.19 -4.68 1.09
N LEU A 142 2.94 -5.94 0.76
CA LEU A 142 3.94 -6.98 0.65
C LEU A 142 4.55 -6.97 -0.76
N LEU A 143 5.86 -6.82 -0.83
CA LEU A 143 6.63 -6.66 -2.06
C LEU A 143 7.72 -7.72 -2.18
N ARG A 144 7.98 -8.17 -3.40
CA ARG A 144 9.15 -9.00 -3.72
C ARG A 144 10.36 -8.11 -4.02
N GLU A 145 11.45 -8.30 -3.28
CA GLU A 145 12.71 -7.57 -3.53
C GLU A 145 13.19 -7.75 -4.98
N ALA A 146 13.15 -8.98 -5.49
CA ALA A 146 13.55 -9.26 -6.87
C ALA A 146 12.69 -8.55 -7.94
N SER A 147 11.41 -8.28 -7.64
CA SER A 147 10.53 -7.52 -8.54
C SER A 147 10.86 -6.03 -8.51
N ILE A 148 11.16 -5.50 -7.32
CA ILE A 148 11.60 -4.12 -7.15
C ILE A 148 12.92 -3.91 -7.87
N ASP A 149 13.90 -4.78 -7.67
CA ASP A 149 15.23 -4.68 -8.30
C ASP A 149 15.11 -4.65 -9.84
N ARG A 150 14.29 -5.52 -10.41
CA ARG A 150 14.04 -5.52 -11.87
C ARG A 150 13.39 -4.23 -12.34
N ALA A 151 12.43 -3.72 -11.56
CA ALA A 151 11.72 -2.51 -11.89
C ALA A 151 12.64 -1.28 -11.83
N VAL A 152 13.44 -1.17 -10.78
CA VAL A 152 14.42 -0.09 -10.60
C VAL A 152 15.50 -0.15 -11.69
N ALA A 153 16.02 -1.34 -12.00
CA ALA A 153 17.03 -1.52 -13.05
C ALA A 153 16.52 -1.13 -14.45
N ALA A 154 15.20 -1.26 -14.68
CA ALA A 154 14.57 -0.87 -15.95
C ALA A 154 14.24 0.63 -16.03
N TYR A 155 14.38 1.39 -14.93
CA TYR A 155 14.04 2.81 -14.86
C TYR A 155 15.33 3.66 -14.94
N PRO A 156 15.43 4.65 -15.84
CA PRO A 156 16.66 5.40 -16.07
C PRO A 156 17.17 6.18 -14.86
N ASP A 157 16.25 6.71 -14.04
CA ASP A 157 16.56 7.51 -12.85
C ASP A 157 15.51 7.26 -11.76
N PRO A 158 15.75 6.27 -10.88
CA PRO A 158 14.82 5.94 -9.79
C PRO A 158 14.62 7.08 -8.79
N ASP A 159 15.64 7.89 -8.54
CA ASP A 159 15.56 9.00 -7.57
C ASP A 159 14.62 10.11 -8.07
N ALA A 160 14.51 10.30 -9.38
CA ALA A 160 13.57 11.23 -9.99
C ALA A 160 12.10 10.86 -9.75
N ILE A 161 11.80 9.60 -9.40
CA ILE A 161 10.43 9.17 -9.06
C ILE A 161 9.95 9.90 -7.81
N ILE A 162 10.78 9.96 -6.78
CA ILE A 162 10.45 10.59 -5.49
C ILE A 162 10.20 12.09 -5.70
N GLU A 163 11.12 12.79 -6.37
CA GLU A 163 11.00 14.23 -6.64
C GLU A 163 9.74 14.56 -7.45
N ARG A 164 9.46 13.77 -8.48
CA ARG A 164 8.26 13.92 -9.30
C ARG A 164 6.97 13.67 -8.50
N ASN A 165 6.95 12.64 -7.66
CA ASN A 165 5.80 12.33 -6.81
C ASN A 165 5.50 13.48 -5.85
N ILE A 166 6.52 14.03 -5.18
CA ILE A 166 6.40 15.18 -4.29
C ILE A 166 5.85 16.39 -5.07
N ALA A 167 6.40 16.70 -6.24
CA ALA A 167 5.92 17.80 -7.07
C ALA A 167 4.44 17.60 -7.47
N THR A 168 4.06 16.38 -7.87
CA THR A 168 2.70 16.04 -8.27
C THR A 168 1.70 16.23 -7.12
N VAL A 169 1.99 15.72 -5.93
CA VAL A 169 1.06 15.84 -4.80
C VAL A 169 1.01 17.26 -4.22
N ARG A 170 2.09 18.01 -4.28
CA ARG A 170 2.11 19.45 -3.91
C ARG A 170 1.25 20.29 -4.84
N GLU A 171 1.32 20.04 -6.15
CA GLU A 171 0.47 20.72 -7.14
C GLU A 171 -1.00 20.36 -6.95
N LEU A 172 -1.30 19.08 -6.67
CA LEU A 172 -2.66 18.59 -6.46
C LEU A 172 -3.27 19.14 -5.15
N GLY A 173 -2.51 19.12 -4.07
CA GLY A 173 -2.94 19.48 -2.71
C GLY A 173 -4.02 18.55 -2.16
N PHE A 174 -4.39 18.74 -0.89
CA PHE A 174 -5.41 17.91 -0.22
C PHE A 174 -6.79 18.02 -0.89
N ALA A 175 -7.19 19.22 -1.32
CA ALA A 175 -8.48 19.40 -1.99
C ALA A 175 -8.55 18.66 -3.33
N GLY A 176 -7.47 18.66 -4.10
CA GLY A 176 -7.34 17.89 -5.33
C GLY A 176 -7.33 16.39 -5.08
N TRP A 177 -6.63 15.95 -4.05
CA TRP A 177 -6.58 14.55 -3.62
C TRP A 177 -7.99 14.05 -3.23
N ASP A 178 -8.70 14.78 -2.40
CA ASP A 178 -10.06 14.43 -1.99
C ASP A 178 -11.03 14.36 -3.18
N LYS A 179 -10.92 15.31 -4.11
CA LYS A 179 -11.71 15.30 -5.34
C LYS A 179 -11.39 14.10 -6.22
N LEU A 180 -10.10 13.74 -6.34
CA LEU A 180 -9.64 12.58 -7.11
C LEU A 180 -10.27 11.28 -6.57
N LEU A 181 -10.21 11.06 -5.25
CA LEU A 181 -10.75 9.88 -4.61
C LEU A 181 -12.29 9.81 -4.58
N LYS A 182 -12.97 10.95 -4.69
CA LYS A 182 -14.45 11.03 -4.78
C LYS A 182 -14.97 10.98 -6.21
N SER A 183 -14.11 11.06 -7.23
CA SER A 183 -14.53 11.00 -8.63
C SER A 183 -15.06 9.60 -8.98
N PRO A 184 -16.02 9.47 -9.92
CA PRO A 184 -16.55 8.17 -10.31
C PRO A 184 -15.42 7.29 -10.88
N PRO A 185 -15.57 5.94 -10.82
CA PRO A 185 -14.64 5.03 -11.46
C PRO A 185 -14.42 5.40 -12.93
N LEU A 186 -13.23 5.08 -13.45
CA LEU A 186 -12.98 5.19 -14.90
C LEU A 186 -13.97 4.25 -15.57
N GLY A 187 -14.84 4.78 -16.43
CA GLY A 187 -15.74 3.95 -17.22
C GLY A 187 -14.92 2.99 -18.10
N ASP A 188 -15.43 1.76 -18.25
CA ASP A 188 -14.88 0.75 -19.14
C ASP A 188 -14.79 1.24 -20.60
#